data_ba5e7d74e7a4170a09b3d5485cb0218a
#
_entry.id   ba5e7d74e7a4170a09b3d5485cb0218a
#
_cell.length_a   1.000
_cell.length_b   1.000
_cell.length_c   1.000
_cell.angle_alpha   90.00
_cell.angle_beta   90.00
_cell.angle_gamma   90.00
#
_symmetry.space_group_name_H-M   'P 1'
#
loop_
_entity.id
_entity.type
_entity.pdbx_description
1 polymer ?
#
loop_
_entity_poly.entity_id
_entity_poly.type
_entity_poly.pdbx_seq_one_letter_code
_entity_poly.pdbx_strand_id
1 'polypeptide(L)'
;MESPSIQEDAFRLSFIDLMGLNRVMPTDTSRPSRLSGFTLIELLVVISVIAILAGLVLQTAGYAQKKGGRSRAEAEIAALSAALENYKSDNGAYPDGTNTTTTGSGNNAFLRAKLAPSSGKIYFEFSKKMGTNSDASATNQSVLDPFGNAYGYQYPGDTNRSGTNFFDLWSSGGGTNSNQWIKNW
;
A
#
# COMPACT_ATOMS: atom_id res chain seq x y z
N MET A 1 -73.72 30.26 4.86
CA MET A 1 -74.44 29.39 5.82
C MET A 1 -73.39 28.71 6.61
N GLU A 2 -73.05 29.25 7.61
CA GLU A 2 -73.33 29.43 9.05
C GLU A 2 -72.41 28.49 9.87
N SER A 3 -71.51 29.09 10.59
CA SER A 3 -70.95 28.56 11.87
C SER A 3 -72.09 28.57 12.87
N PRO A 4 -72.07 27.86 13.98
CA PRO A 4 -71.25 28.17 15.14
C PRO A 4 -70.75 26.89 15.87
N SER A 5 -70.05 26.84 16.98
CA SER A 5 -69.92 27.74 18.11
C SER A 5 -68.76 27.31 19.00
N ILE A 6 -67.91 28.26 19.22
CA ILE A 6 -66.91 28.28 20.30
C ILE A 6 -67.70 28.66 21.58
N GLN A 7 -68.07 27.73 22.44
CA GLN A 7 -68.55 28.11 23.80
C GLN A 7 -68.72 26.97 24.79
N GLU A 8 -68.13 25.82 24.68
CA GLU A 8 -68.25 24.77 25.71
C GLU A 8 -66.98 24.40 26.49
N ASP A 9 -65.83 24.90 26.07
CA ASP A 9 -64.57 24.50 26.75
C ASP A 9 -64.12 25.39 27.92
N ALA A 10 -64.82 26.48 28.18
CA ALA A 10 -64.48 27.40 29.27
C ALA A 10 -65.02 27.00 30.65
N PHE A 11 -65.92 26.01 30.75
CA PHE A 11 -66.53 25.64 32.05
C PHE A 11 -65.95 24.39 32.73
N ARG A 12 -65.05 23.71 32.10
CA ARG A 12 -64.45 22.47 32.65
C ARG A 12 -63.13 22.68 33.42
N LEU A 13 -62.52 23.84 33.33
CA LEU A 13 -61.20 24.10 33.96
C LEU A 13 -61.28 24.73 35.34
N SER A 14 -62.47 24.99 35.86
CA SER A 14 -62.63 25.66 37.19
C SER A 14 -62.94 24.72 38.36
N PHE A 15 -63.03 23.40 38.20
CA PHE A 15 -63.46 22.49 39.27
C PHE A 15 -62.36 21.55 39.76
N ILE A 16 -61.16 21.62 39.26
CA ILE A 16 -60.04 20.73 39.65
C ILE A 16 -59.06 21.42 40.65
N ASP A 17 -59.22 22.70 40.88
CA ASP A 17 -58.30 23.49 41.73
C ASP A 17 -58.71 23.62 43.17
N LEU A 18 -59.76 22.90 43.65
CA LEU A 18 -60.27 23.02 45.00
C LEU A 18 -60.11 21.77 45.90
N MET A 19 -59.36 20.76 45.45
CA MET A 19 -58.94 19.68 46.35
C MET A 19 -57.42 19.66 46.45
N GLY A 20 -56.94 20.38 47.47
CA GLY A 20 -55.53 20.36 47.91
C GLY A 20 -55.06 18.95 48.22
N LEU A 21 -54.59 18.23 47.23
CA LEU A 21 -53.80 17.02 47.43
C LEU A 21 -52.31 17.44 47.46
N ASN A 22 -51.82 17.61 48.66
CA ASN A 22 -50.44 17.75 49.03
C ASN A 22 -49.66 16.58 48.41
N ARG A 23 -49.18 16.73 47.17
CA ARG A 23 -48.33 15.74 46.51
C ARG A 23 -46.93 15.88 47.08
N VAL A 24 -46.63 15.10 48.10
CA VAL A 24 -45.26 14.84 48.57
C VAL A 24 -44.48 14.31 47.36
N MET A 25 -43.63 15.14 46.80
CA MET A 25 -42.65 14.69 45.80
C MET A 25 -41.69 13.73 46.49
N PRO A 26 -41.51 12.51 45.99
CA PRO A 26 -40.39 11.69 46.44
C PRO A 26 -39.11 12.41 46.02
N THR A 27 -38.30 12.79 47.00
CA THR A 27 -36.93 13.22 46.77
C THR A 27 -36.17 11.99 46.26
N ASP A 28 -36.04 11.93 44.94
CA ASP A 28 -35.13 10.98 44.32
C ASP A 28 -33.71 11.34 44.73
N THR A 29 -33.26 10.70 45.81
CA THR A 29 -31.85 10.67 46.17
C THR A 29 -31.11 9.72 45.25
N SER A 30 -31.04 10.06 43.95
CA SER A 30 -30.10 9.44 43.04
C SER A 30 -28.71 9.76 43.58
N ARG A 31 -28.12 8.75 44.25
CA ARG A 31 -26.71 8.80 44.64
C ARG A 31 -25.89 9.07 43.40
N PRO A 32 -25.07 10.13 43.35
CA PRO A 32 -24.19 10.32 42.23
C PRO A 32 -23.30 9.08 42.13
N SER A 33 -23.41 8.34 41.01
CA SER A 33 -22.48 7.27 40.71
C SER A 33 -21.08 7.89 40.75
N ARG A 34 -20.26 7.46 41.69
CA ARG A 34 -18.87 7.89 41.76
C ARG A 34 -18.22 7.41 40.46
N LEU A 35 -18.02 8.32 39.54
CA LEU A 35 -17.15 8.11 38.40
C LEU A 35 -15.76 7.90 39.02
N SER A 36 -15.31 6.64 39.08
CA SER A 36 -13.95 6.33 39.48
C SER A 36 -13.04 6.92 38.41
N GLY A 37 -12.38 8.02 38.73
CA GLY A 37 -11.37 8.62 37.88
C GLY A 37 -10.16 7.69 37.81
N PHE A 38 -9.54 7.61 36.64
CA PHE A 38 -8.27 6.91 36.46
C PHE A 38 -7.18 7.50 37.38
N THR A 39 -6.41 6.63 37.98
CA THR A 39 -5.25 7.08 38.77
C THR A 39 -4.10 7.45 37.85
N LEU A 40 -3.26 8.40 38.27
CA LEU A 40 -2.09 8.81 37.52
C LEU A 40 -1.13 7.63 37.26
N ILE A 41 -1.02 6.71 38.23
CA ILE A 41 -0.18 5.51 38.11
C ILE A 41 -0.70 4.52 37.07
N GLU A 42 -2.03 4.33 36.98
CA GLU A 42 -2.60 3.49 35.93
C GLU A 42 -2.29 4.04 34.53
N LEU A 43 -2.42 5.35 34.34
CA LEU A 43 -2.07 5.98 33.07
C LEU A 43 -0.56 5.79 32.76
N LEU A 44 0.30 5.99 33.75
CA LEU A 44 1.75 5.85 33.59
C LEU A 44 2.15 4.43 33.22
N VAL A 45 1.54 3.41 33.83
CA VAL A 45 1.81 2.00 33.50
C VAL A 45 1.37 1.69 32.08
N VAL A 46 0.20 2.15 31.65
CA VAL A 46 -0.31 1.92 30.30
C VAL A 46 0.61 2.53 29.25
N ILE A 47 1.00 3.81 29.41
CA ILE A 47 1.89 4.45 28.43
C ILE A 47 3.27 3.80 28.40
N SER A 48 3.81 3.32 29.52
CA SER A 48 5.10 2.62 29.54
C SER A 48 5.03 1.27 28.80
N VAL A 49 3.95 0.51 28.97
CA VAL A 49 3.74 -0.75 28.21
C VAL A 49 3.63 -0.47 26.70
N ILE A 50 2.82 0.54 26.33
CA ILE A 50 2.68 0.93 24.92
C ILE A 50 4.03 1.36 24.32
N ALA A 51 4.82 2.14 25.07
CA ALA A 51 6.13 2.59 24.61
C ALA A 51 7.11 1.43 24.36
N ILE A 52 7.13 0.42 25.24
CA ILE A 52 7.95 -0.78 25.08
C ILE A 52 7.50 -1.57 23.83
N LEU A 53 6.18 -1.81 23.69
CA LEU A 53 5.65 -2.56 22.53
C LEU A 53 5.90 -1.81 21.23
N ALA A 54 5.70 -0.50 21.20
CA ALA A 54 5.98 0.33 20.02
C ALA A 54 7.46 0.27 19.62
N GLY A 55 8.37 0.30 20.57
CA GLY A 55 9.82 0.16 20.34
C GLY A 55 10.18 -1.16 19.65
N LEU A 56 9.59 -2.27 20.09
CA LEU A 56 9.81 -3.58 19.48
C LEU A 56 9.28 -3.67 18.05
N VAL A 57 8.09 -3.11 17.79
CA VAL A 57 7.48 -3.11 16.45
C VAL A 57 8.30 -2.28 15.46
N LEU A 58 8.81 -1.10 15.88
CA LEU A 58 9.59 -0.24 14.99
C LEU A 58 10.88 -0.89 14.49
N GLN A 59 11.55 -1.71 15.31
CA GLN A 59 12.78 -2.41 14.92
C GLN A 59 12.55 -3.45 13.80
N THR A 60 11.39 -4.11 13.78
CA THR A 60 11.09 -5.18 12.81
C THR A 60 10.55 -4.68 11.49
N ALA A 61 9.96 -3.48 11.45
CA ALA A 61 9.31 -2.92 10.26
C ALA A 61 10.26 -2.77 9.06
N GLY A 62 11.49 -2.29 9.29
CA GLY A 62 12.50 -2.13 8.23
C GLY A 62 12.94 -3.46 7.61
N TYR A 63 13.09 -4.50 8.41
CA TYR A 63 13.43 -5.83 7.93
C TYR A 63 12.31 -6.45 7.09
N ALA A 64 11.06 -6.33 7.55
CA ALA A 64 9.89 -6.83 6.84
C ALA A 64 9.74 -6.16 5.47
N GLN A 65 9.94 -4.84 5.37
CA GLN A 65 9.90 -4.10 4.12
C GLN A 65 10.99 -4.56 3.13
N LYS A 66 12.23 -4.74 3.60
CA LYS A 66 13.31 -5.27 2.76
C LYS A 66 13.00 -6.66 2.24
N LYS A 67 12.54 -7.55 3.10
CA LYS A 67 12.18 -8.93 2.72
C LYS A 67 11.04 -8.94 1.71
N GLY A 68 10.00 -8.16 1.94
CA GLY A 68 8.88 -8.01 1.00
C GLY A 68 9.30 -7.42 -0.35
N GLY A 69 10.20 -6.41 -0.33
CA GLY A 69 10.79 -5.85 -1.56
C GLY A 69 11.58 -6.91 -2.35
N ARG A 70 12.37 -7.76 -1.69
CA ARG A 70 13.12 -8.84 -2.35
C ARG A 70 12.21 -9.88 -2.99
N SER A 71 11.23 -10.40 -2.25
CA SER A 71 10.26 -11.37 -2.80
C SER A 71 9.49 -10.80 -3.99
N ARG A 72 9.16 -9.53 -3.95
CA ARG A 72 8.52 -8.86 -5.07
C ARG A 72 9.46 -8.74 -6.27
N ALA A 73 10.73 -8.38 -6.08
CA ALA A 73 11.70 -8.30 -7.16
C ALA A 73 11.96 -9.67 -7.79
N GLU A 74 12.01 -10.75 -6.99
CA GLU A 74 12.10 -12.14 -7.47
C GLU A 74 10.92 -12.50 -8.39
N ALA A 75 9.70 -12.18 -7.96
CA ALA A 75 8.51 -12.41 -8.77
C ALA A 75 8.49 -11.57 -10.06
N GLU A 76 8.93 -10.30 -9.99
CA GLU A 76 9.02 -9.41 -11.14
C GLU A 76 10.09 -9.90 -12.14
N ILE A 77 11.25 -10.38 -11.68
CA ILE A 77 12.29 -10.98 -12.55
C ILE A 77 11.75 -12.24 -13.24
N ALA A 78 11.05 -13.12 -12.52
CA ALA A 78 10.44 -14.30 -13.12
C ALA A 78 9.40 -13.93 -14.20
N ALA A 79 8.56 -12.94 -13.93
CA ALA A 79 7.54 -12.48 -14.87
C ALA A 79 8.15 -11.77 -16.10
N LEU A 80 9.19 -10.94 -15.90
CA LEU A 80 9.94 -10.32 -17.01
C LEU A 80 10.67 -11.37 -17.84
N SER A 81 11.25 -12.38 -17.19
CA SER A 81 11.90 -13.50 -17.90
C SER A 81 10.92 -14.25 -18.78
N ALA A 82 9.72 -14.57 -18.27
CA ALA A 82 8.67 -15.19 -19.09
C ALA A 82 8.23 -14.31 -20.27
N ALA A 83 8.14 -13.00 -20.06
CA ALA A 83 7.81 -12.06 -21.13
C ALA A 83 8.90 -11.99 -22.21
N LEU A 84 10.18 -12.06 -21.81
CA LEU A 84 11.31 -12.11 -22.72
C LEU A 84 11.35 -13.41 -23.54
N GLU A 85 10.99 -14.55 -22.94
CA GLU A 85 10.84 -15.82 -23.67
C GLU A 85 9.71 -15.75 -24.69
N ASN A 86 8.56 -15.18 -24.33
CA ASN A 86 7.45 -14.96 -25.26
C ASN A 86 7.86 -14.00 -26.40
N TYR A 87 8.60 -12.96 -26.09
CA TYR A 87 9.14 -12.04 -27.10
C TYR A 87 10.05 -12.78 -28.08
N LYS A 88 11.00 -13.60 -27.57
CA LYS A 88 11.89 -14.40 -28.39
C LYS A 88 11.15 -15.40 -29.27
N SER A 89 10.11 -16.04 -28.74
CA SER A 89 9.29 -16.99 -29.51
C SER A 89 8.64 -16.33 -30.72
N ASP A 90 8.21 -15.09 -30.62
CA ASP A 90 7.56 -14.37 -31.69
C ASP A 90 8.56 -13.67 -32.66
N ASN A 91 9.69 -13.21 -32.13
CA ASN A 91 10.65 -12.38 -32.90
C ASN A 91 11.93 -13.13 -33.27
N GLY A 92 12.11 -14.37 -32.83
CA GLY A 92 13.29 -15.21 -33.10
C GLY A 92 14.52 -14.93 -32.24
N ALA A 93 14.58 -13.81 -31.54
CA ALA A 93 15.68 -13.42 -30.66
C ALA A 93 15.16 -12.59 -29.47
N TYR A 94 15.94 -12.53 -28.39
CA TYR A 94 15.68 -11.60 -27.29
C TYR A 94 15.91 -10.15 -27.74
N PRO A 95 15.30 -9.15 -27.07
CA PRO A 95 15.57 -7.75 -27.36
C PRO A 95 17.07 -7.46 -27.28
N ASP A 96 17.65 -6.98 -28.37
CA ASP A 96 19.05 -6.58 -28.39
C ASP A 96 19.23 -5.29 -27.60
N GLY A 97 20.19 -5.30 -26.68
CA GLY A 97 20.47 -4.16 -25.83
C GLY A 97 21.17 -4.56 -24.54
N THR A 98 21.99 -3.67 -24.07
CA THR A 98 22.74 -3.84 -22.83
C THR A 98 22.55 -2.66 -21.90
N ASN A 99 22.13 -2.94 -20.71
CA ASN A 99 22.13 -1.97 -19.61
C ASN A 99 22.97 -2.51 -18.45
N THR A 100 24.25 -2.24 -18.50
CA THR A 100 25.28 -2.79 -17.60
C THR A 100 25.48 -1.99 -16.32
N THR A 101 24.64 -1.03 -15.99
CA THR A 101 24.86 -0.22 -14.79
C THR A 101 24.69 -1.03 -13.52
N THR A 102 25.79 -1.20 -12.83
CA THR A 102 25.90 -1.84 -11.49
C THR A 102 25.30 -1.00 -10.38
N THR A 103 24.90 0.23 -10.63
CA THR A 103 24.48 1.22 -9.63
C THR A 103 23.08 1.81 -9.90
N GLY A 104 22.12 1.01 -10.26
CA GLY A 104 20.70 1.45 -10.23
C GLY A 104 20.29 2.63 -11.15
N SER A 105 21.23 3.21 -11.91
CA SER A 105 21.03 4.39 -12.75
C SER A 105 21.05 4.10 -14.26
N GLY A 106 20.89 2.83 -14.63
CA GLY A 106 20.87 2.42 -16.03
C GLY A 106 19.57 2.76 -16.75
N ASN A 107 19.69 3.21 -17.98
CA ASN A 107 18.53 3.43 -18.85
C ASN A 107 18.13 2.11 -19.54
N ASN A 108 17.20 1.38 -18.96
CA ASN A 108 16.59 0.18 -19.54
C ASN A 108 15.24 0.49 -20.24
N ALA A 109 15.03 1.72 -20.64
CA ALA A 109 13.80 2.16 -21.28
C ALA A 109 13.50 1.36 -22.57
N PHE A 110 14.55 0.90 -23.27
CA PHE A 110 14.39 0.05 -24.45
C PHE A 110 13.66 -1.27 -24.11
N LEU A 111 13.89 -1.83 -22.91
CA LEU A 111 13.23 -3.06 -22.48
C LEU A 111 11.72 -2.85 -22.39
N ARG A 112 11.31 -1.71 -21.84
CA ARG A 112 9.89 -1.33 -21.81
C ARG A 112 9.33 -1.14 -23.20
N ALA A 113 10.04 -0.43 -24.08
CA ALA A 113 9.62 -0.20 -25.46
C ALA A 113 9.47 -1.50 -26.27
N LYS A 114 10.26 -2.53 -25.96
CA LYS A 114 10.18 -3.84 -26.61
C LYS A 114 9.10 -4.74 -26.03
N LEU A 115 8.93 -4.74 -24.70
CA LEU A 115 7.95 -5.60 -24.03
C LEU A 115 6.54 -5.00 -23.97
N ALA A 116 6.41 -3.67 -24.04
CA ALA A 116 5.13 -2.96 -24.09
C ALA A 116 5.18 -1.83 -25.12
N PRO A 117 5.22 -2.16 -26.41
CA PRO A 117 5.22 -1.15 -27.47
C PRO A 117 3.87 -0.41 -27.50
N SER A 118 3.88 0.84 -27.97
CA SER A 118 2.66 1.64 -28.13
C SER A 118 1.70 1.11 -29.23
N SER A 119 2.21 0.25 -30.11
CA SER A 119 1.40 -0.49 -31.09
C SER A 119 1.96 -1.89 -31.28
N GLY A 120 1.08 -2.90 -31.36
CA GLY A 120 1.46 -4.30 -31.53
C GLY A 120 1.18 -5.14 -30.29
N LYS A 121 1.85 -6.29 -30.19
CA LYS A 121 1.66 -7.24 -29.09
C LYS A 121 2.38 -6.77 -27.82
N ILE A 122 1.63 -6.70 -26.73
CA ILE A 122 2.17 -6.42 -25.39
C ILE A 122 2.57 -7.77 -24.78
N TYR A 123 3.84 -7.90 -24.36
CA TYR A 123 4.39 -9.09 -23.72
C TYR A 123 4.39 -8.95 -22.18
N PHE A 124 4.43 -7.71 -21.69
CA PHE A 124 4.44 -7.42 -20.25
C PHE A 124 3.71 -6.12 -19.93
N GLU A 125 2.80 -6.16 -18.96
CA GLU A 125 2.12 -4.96 -18.45
C GLU A 125 2.89 -4.37 -17.29
N PHE A 126 3.49 -3.21 -17.49
CA PHE A 126 4.25 -2.53 -16.46
C PHE A 126 3.31 -1.78 -15.50
N SER A 127 3.42 -2.07 -14.21
CA SER A 127 2.71 -1.31 -13.18
C SER A 127 3.27 0.12 -13.08
N LYS A 128 2.44 1.07 -12.59
CA LYS A 128 2.89 2.45 -12.35
C LYS A 128 4.11 2.55 -11.43
N LYS A 129 4.26 1.61 -10.50
CA LYS A 129 5.39 1.57 -9.56
C LYS A 129 6.71 1.11 -10.21
N MET A 130 6.65 0.50 -11.38
CA MET A 130 7.83 0.08 -12.15
C MET A 130 8.32 1.18 -13.11
N GLY A 131 7.75 2.37 -13.10
CA GLY A 131 8.17 3.50 -13.94
C GLY A 131 8.80 4.63 -13.13
N THR A 132 9.65 5.44 -13.78
CA THR A 132 10.24 6.64 -13.18
C THR A 132 9.24 7.77 -13.00
N ASN A 133 8.13 7.77 -13.74
CA ASN A 133 7.05 8.74 -13.68
C ASN A 133 5.71 8.03 -13.44
N SER A 134 4.70 8.79 -13.03
CA SER A 134 3.35 8.28 -12.80
C SER A 134 2.60 7.83 -14.06
N ASP A 135 3.14 8.14 -15.25
CA ASP A 135 2.58 7.71 -16.53
C ASP A 135 3.12 6.34 -16.92
N ALA A 136 2.29 5.32 -16.76
CA ALA A 136 2.65 3.94 -17.09
C ALA A 136 2.75 3.70 -18.61
N SER A 137 2.22 4.58 -19.45
CA SER A 137 2.19 4.43 -20.92
C SER A 137 3.46 4.94 -21.60
N ALA A 138 4.30 5.71 -20.91
CA ALA A 138 5.51 6.26 -21.51
C ALA A 138 6.56 5.16 -21.77
N THR A 139 6.81 4.87 -23.04
CA THR A 139 7.74 3.82 -23.50
C THR A 139 9.21 4.13 -23.26
N ASN A 140 9.54 5.37 -22.95
CA ASN A 140 10.91 5.84 -22.71
C ASN A 140 11.34 5.84 -21.23
N GLN A 141 10.55 5.25 -20.34
CA GLN A 141 10.85 5.19 -18.91
C GLN A 141 11.66 3.95 -18.56
N SER A 142 12.63 4.11 -17.67
CA SER A 142 13.32 2.98 -17.07
C SER A 142 12.38 2.12 -16.23
N VAL A 143 12.59 0.82 -16.28
CA VAL A 143 11.88 -0.17 -15.46
C VAL A 143 12.58 -0.27 -14.11
N LEU A 144 11.87 0.09 -13.04
CA LEU A 144 12.40 0.15 -11.69
C LEU A 144 12.02 -1.08 -10.88
N ASP A 145 12.94 -1.50 -10.03
CA ASP A 145 12.74 -2.54 -9.03
C ASP A 145 11.99 -1.98 -7.79
N PRO A 146 11.55 -2.82 -6.84
CA PRO A 146 10.87 -2.37 -5.62
C PRO A 146 11.70 -1.46 -4.69
N PHE A 147 12.99 -1.33 -4.95
CA PHE A 147 13.92 -0.47 -4.20
C PHE A 147 14.17 0.88 -4.89
N GLY A 148 13.57 1.08 -6.08
CA GLY A 148 13.71 2.30 -6.88
C GLY A 148 14.93 2.31 -7.80
N ASN A 149 15.63 1.18 -7.97
CA ASN A 149 16.75 1.06 -8.90
C ASN A 149 16.27 0.50 -10.24
N ALA A 150 16.94 0.86 -11.34
CA ALA A 150 16.63 0.26 -12.62
C ALA A 150 17.02 -1.22 -12.66
N TYR A 151 16.16 -2.08 -13.23
CA TYR A 151 16.55 -3.45 -13.53
C TYR A 151 17.73 -3.47 -14.51
N GLY A 152 18.72 -4.30 -14.23
CA GLY A 152 19.81 -4.55 -15.16
C GLY A 152 19.36 -5.58 -16.20
N TYR A 153 19.74 -5.36 -17.44
CA TYR A 153 19.51 -6.30 -18.54
C TYR A 153 20.69 -6.31 -19.50
N GLN A 154 21.06 -7.49 -19.93
CA GLN A 154 22.10 -7.69 -20.95
C GLN A 154 21.74 -8.85 -21.85
N TYR A 155 21.78 -8.61 -23.15
CA TYR A 155 21.74 -9.65 -24.18
C TYR A 155 22.69 -9.28 -25.34
N PRO A 156 23.56 -10.18 -25.76
CA PRO A 156 23.86 -11.52 -25.24
C PRO A 156 24.30 -11.48 -23.78
N GLY A 157 23.97 -12.52 -23.01
CA GLY A 157 24.38 -12.64 -21.61
C GLY A 157 25.89 -12.89 -21.45
N ASP A 158 26.38 -12.69 -20.25
CA ASP A 158 27.76 -12.97 -19.89
C ASP A 158 28.03 -14.49 -19.84
N THR A 159 29.16 -14.91 -20.38
CA THR A 159 29.57 -16.34 -20.41
C THR A 159 29.67 -16.96 -19.03
N ASN A 160 29.98 -16.16 -17.98
CA ASN A 160 30.07 -16.60 -16.60
C ASN A 160 28.73 -16.51 -15.83
N ARG A 161 27.64 -16.13 -16.52
CA ARG A 161 26.29 -15.98 -15.94
C ARG A 161 25.31 -16.87 -16.73
N SER A 162 24.39 -16.23 -17.46
CA SER A 162 23.38 -16.96 -18.24
C SER A 162 23.91 -17.57 -19.55
N GLY A 163 25.09 -17.16 -19.98
CA GLY A 163 25.67 -17.55 -21.27
C GLY A 163 25.19 -16.70 -22.44
N THR A 164 25.93 -16.74 -23.56
CA THR A 164 25.70 -15.86 -24.73
C THR A 164 24.40 -16.13 -25.48
N ASN A 165 23.80 -17.30 -25.30
CA ASN A 165 22.53 -17.67 -25.95
C ASN A 165 21.28 -17.27 -25.13
N PHE A 166 21.50 -16.73 -23.94
CA PHE A 166 20.47 -16.32 -23.01
C PHE A 166 20.70 -14.85 -22.61
N PHE A 167 19.82 -14.30 -21.78
CA PHE A 167 19.94 -12.94 -21.26
C PHE A 167 20.27 -12.95 -19.79
N ASP A 168 20.95 -11.92 -19.34
CA ASP A 168 21.11 -11.62 -17.91
C ASP A 168 20.08 -10.56 -17.50
N LEU A 169 19.32 -10.84 -16.43
CA LEU A 169 18.35 -9.92 -15.84
C LEU A 169 18.52 -9.90 -14.33
N TRP A 170 18.68 -8.71 -13.75
CA TRP A 170 18.90 -8.58 -12.31
C TRP A 170 18.32 -7.31 -11.71
N SER A 171 18.06 -7.35 -10.40
CA SER A 171 17.83 -6.21 -9.52
C SER A 171 18.98 -6.11 -8.54
N SER A 172 19.43 -4.90 -8.21
CA SER A 172 20.45 -4.70 -7.17
C SER A 172 19.93 -5.04 -5.76
N GLY A 173 18.61 -5.24 -5.60
CA GLY A 173 18.01 -5.64 -4.33
C GLY A 173 18.19 -4.61 -3.20
N GLY A 174 18.49 -3.35 -3.55
CA GLY A 174 18.81 -2.29 -2.59
C GLY A 174 20.22 -2.40 -2.01
N GLY A 175 21.09 -3.24 -2.57
CA GLY A 175 22.48 -3.44 -2.15
C GLY A 175 23.49 -3.12 -3.25
N THR A 176 24.71 -2.74 -2.85
CA THR A 176 25.82 -2.46 -3.78
C THR A 176 26.62 -3.70 -4.15
N ASN A 177 26.52 -4.78 -3.37
CA ASN A 177 27.26 -6.01 -3.58
C ASN A 177 26.48 -6.98 -4.47
N SER A 178 27.12 -7.46 -5.56
CA SER A 178 26.53 -8.39 -6.53
C SER A 178 26.07 -9.73 -5.93
N ASN A 179 26.63 -10.14 -4.77
CA ASN A 179 26.17 -11.32 -4.05
C ASN A 179 24.75 -11.15 -3.44
N GLN A 180 24.30 -9.92 -3.28
CA GLN A 180 22.96 -9.58 -2.76
C GLN A 180 21.95 -9.35 -3.87
N TRP A 181 22.37 -9.35 -5.12
CA TRP A 181 21.47 -9.13 -6.24
C TRP A 181 20.46 -10.25 -6.40
N ILE A 182 19.31 -9.90 -6.89
CA ILE A 182 18.25 -10.82 -7.30
C ILE A 182 18.40 -10.97 -8.81
N LYS A 183 18.56 -12.19 -9.31
CA LYS A 183 19.03 -12.44 -10.67
C LYS A 183 18.43 -13.74 -11.23
N ASN A 184 18.45 -13.86 -12.56
CA ASN A 184 17.89 -15.02 -13.27
C ASN A 184 18.90 -16.16 -13.53
N TRP A 185 20.16 -16.02 -13.08
CA TRP A 185 21.21 -17.04 -13.18
C TRP A 185 21.72 -17.57 -11.85
#